data_5c8b004003e1f75b7e0a677ed8cbb00d
#
_entry.id   5c8b004003e1f75b7e0a677ed8cbb00d
#
_cell.length_a   1.000
_cell.length_b   1.000
_cell.length_c   1.000
_cell.angle_alpha   90.00
_cell.angle_beta   90.00
_cell.angle_gamma   90.00
#
_symmetry.space_group_name_H-M   'P 1'
#
loop_
_entity.id
_entity.type
_entity.pdbx_description
1 polymer ?
#
loop_
_entity_poly.entity_id
_entity_poly.type
_entity_poly.pdbx_seq_one_letter_code
_entity_poly.pdbx_strand_id
1 'polypeptide(L)'
;MKKVIYLYKSGQLLCKDYSLILKDKKDYVSYIPIEQIDMLICFGEISINKRTLSLLNKHNIVILFFNFYGQYIGRFTPKQYLDGKILINQIHIFENETIRNHIARTMIISSLKNCLALLKYYNKKQFPLLDNIIEIESIIKECKNKSVTELLLLEAQAKKIYFNSFDIILEKEKYHFIKRTKNPPQNEINALLSYGYSLLYANYISVIDRSRLYSQISFVHSLTKCSESLQFDLADILKPVLIDRLVLSLCRHKSLKDEYFDYKKDRCYLNKKGVKFFVEKYENYLLKAIKINNKYYSYRNLISREVHLLSNYIANESNDYKPYIMKW
;
A
#
# COMPACT_ATOMS: atom_id res chain seq x y z
N MET A 1 13.89 -13.03 -11.02
CA MET A 1 13.14 -12.28 -9.98
C MET A 1 11.66 -12.49 -10.20
N LYS A 2 10.90 -12.91 -9.18
CA LYS A 2 9.47 -13.11 -9.28
C LYS A 2 8.76 -11.76 -9.50
N LYS A 3 7.65 -11.77 -10.26
CA LYS A 3 6.89 -10.58 -10.69
C LYS A 3 5.45 -10.66 -10.24
N VAL A 4 4.84 -9.51 -10.01
CA VAL A 4 3.38 -9.40 -9.89
C VAL A 4 2.78 -9.43 -11.30
N ILE A 5 1.82 -10.30 -11.53
CA ILE A 5 1.14 -10.42 -12.83
C ILE A 5 -0.26 -9.84 -12.69
N TYR A 6 -0.59 -8.91 -13.56
CA TYR A 6 -1.88 -8.22 -13.61
C TYR A 6 -2.75 -8.78 -14.73
N LEU A 7 -3.88 -9.39 -14.37
CA LEU A 7 -4.83 -10.01 -15.28
C LEU A 7 -6.00 -9.04 -15.56
N TYR A 8 -5.93 -8.33 -16.67
CA TYR A 8 -6.97 -7.39 -17.09
C TYR A 8 -8.07 -8.03 -17.93
N LYS A 9 -7.76 -9.15 -18.60
CA LYS A 9 -8.71 -9.89 -19.44
C LYS A 9 -9.51 -10.86 -18.58
N SER A 10 -10.79 -11.01 -18.91
CA SER A 10 -11.65 -12.06 -18.34
C SER A 10 -11.39 -13.39 -19.03
N GLY A 11 -11.55 -14.50 -18.30
CA GLY A 11 -11.36 -15.84 -18.84
C GLY A 11 -11.19 -16.91 -17.78
N GLN A 12 -10.74 -18.08 -18.22
CA GLN A 12 -10.45 -19.22 -17.35
C GLN A 12 -8.96 -19.29 -17.04
N LEU A 13 -8.59 -19.27 -15.78
CA LEU A 13 -7.23 -19.53 -15.33
C LEU A 13 -7.08 -21.02 -15.05
N LEU A 14 -6.28 -21.68 -15.86
CA LEU A 14 -6.13 -23.13 -15.87
C LEU A 14 -4.65 -23.52 -15.64
N CYS A 15 -4.47 -24.73 -15.13
CA CYS A 15 -3.17 -25.37 -15.05
C CYS A 15 -3.00 -26.33 -16.25
N LYS A 16 -1.95 -26.14 -17.04
CA LYS A 16 -1.53 -27.04 -18.11
C LYS A 16 -0.02 -27.22 -18.06
N ASP A 17 0.46 -28.45 -18.08
CA ASP A 17 1.89 -28.80 -18.11
C ASP A 17 2.73 -28.00 -17.07
N TYR A 18 2.26 -27.99 -15.82
CA TYR A 18 2.86 -27.24 -14.70
C TYR A 18 2.98 -25.72 -14.91
N SER A 19 2.31 -25.17 -15.92
CA SER A 19 2.21 -23.73 -16.17
C SER A 19 0.80 -23.23 -15.97
N LEU A 20 0.67 -21.93 -15.68
CA LEU A 20 -0.62 -21.27 -15.72
C LEU A 20 -0.93 -20.82 -17.14
N ILE A 21 -2.16 -21.00 -17.55
CA ILE A 21 -2.69 -20.46 -18.79
C ILE A 21 -3.94 -19.64 -18.51
N LEU A 22 -4.07 -18.50 -19.16
CA LEU A 22 -5.31 -17.73 -19.22
C LEU A 22 -5.95 -17.96 -20.60
N LYS A 23 -7.12 -18.62 -20.61
CA LYS A 23 -7.94 -18.85 -21.78
C LYS A 23 -9.07 -17.82 -21.80
N ASP A 24 -9.09 -16.92 -22.77
CA ASP A 24 -10.14 -15.92 -22.88
C ASP A 24 -11.38 -16.46 -23.63
N LYS A 25 -12.44 -15.64 -23.73
CA LYS A 25 -13.70 -16.03 -24.41
C LYS A 25 -13.54 -16.34 -25.90
N LYS A 26 -12.43 -15.96 -26.51
CA LYS A 26 -12.11 -16.22 -27.93
C LYS A 26 -11.14 -17.38 -28.11
N ASP A 27 -10.98 -18.22 -27.08
CA ASP A 27 -10.05 -19.33 -27.02
C ASP A 27 -8.57 -18.96 -27.17
N TYR A 28 -8.24 -17.65 -27.07
CA TYR A 28 -6.86 -17.22 -27.05
C TYR A 28 -6.20 -17.62 -25.73
N VAL A 29 -5.05 -18.28 -25.84
CA VAL A 29 -4.31 -18.82 -24.68
C VAL A 29 -3.05 -17.99 -24.45
N SER A 30 -2.94 -17.44 -23.24
CA SER A 30 -1.72 -16.79 -22.76
C SER A 30 -1.03 -17.68 -21.73
N TYR A 31 0.23 -18.04 -21.98
CA TYR A 31 1.04 -18.81 -21.05
C TYR A 31 1.69 -17.88 -20.01
N ILE A 32 1.65 -18.29 -18.75
CA ILE A 32 2.22 -17.55 -17.63
C ILE A 32 3.15 -18.50 -16.88
N PRO A 33 4.49 -18.34 -17.02
CA PRO A 33 5.46 -19.18 -16.34
C PRO A 33 5.32 -19.07 -14.82
N ILE A 34 4.94 -20.16 -14.15
CA ILE A 34 4.57 -20.13 -12.73
C ILE A 34 5.73 -19.74 -11.81
N GLU A 35 6.93 -20.12 -12.15
CA GLU A 35 8.13 -19.86 -11.35
C GLU A 35 8.51 -18.37 -11.29
N GLN A 36 8.02 -17.60 -12.25
CA GLN A 36 8.23 -16.15 -12.30
C GLN A 36 7.16 -15.35 -11.56
N ILE A 37 6.13 -16.02 -11.03
CA ILE A 37 5.02 -15.35 -10.38
C ILE A 37 5.31 -15.17 -8.88
N ASP A 38 5.20 -13.94 -8.40
CA ASP A 38 5.14 -13.62 -6.98
C ASP A 38 3.69 -13.60 -6.48
N MET A 39 2.81 -12.92 -7.25
CA MET A 39 1.41 -12.72 -6.93
C MET A 39 0.62 -12.46 -8.22
N LEU A 40 -0.65 -12.85 -8.23
CA LEU A 40 -1.61 -12.51 -9.29
C LEU A 40 -2.60 -11.46 -8.79
N ILE A 41 -2.83 -10.42 -9.59
CA ILE A 41 -3.88 -9.42 -9.34
C ILE A 41 -4.87 -9.47 -10.50
N CYS A 42 -6.12 -9.83 -10.20
CA CYS A 42 -7.18 -10.03 -11.18
C CYS A 42 -8.14 -8.84 -11.19
N PHE A 43 -8.25 -8.16 -12.33
CA PHE A 43 -9.24 -7.10 -12.61
C PHE A 43 -10.35 -7.60 -13.54
N GLY A 44 -10.07 -8.65 -14.32
CA GLY A 44 -11.07 -9.31 -15.16
C GLY A 44 -11.86 -10.37 -14.41
N GLU A 45 -13.00 -10.75 -14.96
CA GLU A 45 -13.79 -11.90 -14.47
C GLU A 45 -13.02 -13.20 -14.73
N ILE A 46 -12.47 -13.78 -13.66
CA ILE A 46 -11.62 -14.98 -13.74
C ILE A 46 -12.33 -16.16 -13.08
N SER A 47 -12.50 -17.25 -13.81
CA SER A 47 -12.86 -18.54 -13.24
C SER A 47 -11.63 -19.41 -13.01
N ILE A 48 -11.63 -20.14 -11.89
CA ILE A 48 -10.50 -20.94 -11.42
C ILE A 48 -11.01 -22.31 -11.00
N ASN A 49 -10.31 -23.38 -11.40
CA ASN A 49 -10.65 -24.72 -10.96
C ASN A 49 -9.71 -25.20 -9.83
N LYS A 50 -10.11 -26.31 -9.16
CA LYS A 50 -9.38 -26.91 -8.04
C LYS A 50 -7.92 -27.23 -8.38
N ARG A 51 -7.65 -27.73 -9.61
CA ARG A 51 -6.29 -28.09 -10.05
C ARG A 51 -5.38 -26.87 -10.11
N THR A 52 -5.91 -25.76 -10.58
CA THR A 52 -5.20 -24.46 -10.61
C THR A 52 -4.91 -23.95 -9.19
N LEU A 53 -5.90 -24.01 -8.28
CA LEU A 53 -5.69 -23.64 -6.87
C LEU A 53 -4.61 -24.50 -6.22
N SER A 54 -4.58 -25.81 -6.48
CA SER A 54 -3.56 -26.73 -5.97
C SER A 54 -2.16 -26.35 -6.47
N LEU A 55 -2.03 -25.95 -7.74
CA LEU A 55 -0.76 -25.49 -8.31
C LEU A 55 -0.30 -24.18 -7.65
N LEU A 56 -1.19 -23.22 -7.48
CA LEU A 56 -0.90 -21.95 -6.82
C LEU A 56 -0.47 -22.15 -5.37
N ASN A 57 -1.14 -23.05 -4.66
CA ASN A 57 -0.79 -23.44 -3.29
C ASN A 57 0.64 -24.01 -3.24
N LYS A 58 1.00 -24.93 -4.16
CA LYS A 58 2.34 -25.54 -4.23
C LYS A 58 3.45 -24.51 -4.43
N HIS A 59 3.18 -23.45 -5.21
CA HIS A 59 4.14 -22.41 -5.52
C HIS A 59 4.06 -21.18 -4.60
N ASN A 60 3.19 -21.23 -3.57
CA ASN A 60 2.96 -20.15 -2.60
C ASN A 60 2.56 -18.81 -3.27
N ILE A 61 1.66 -18.90 -4.25
CA ILE A 61 1.19 -17.75 -5.03
C ILE A 61 -0.18 -17.30 -4.53
N VAL A 62 -0.26 -16.05 -4.08
CA VAL A 62 -1.51 -15.38 -3.70
C VAL A 62 -2.21 -14.84 -4.95
N ILE A 63 -3.54 -14.98 -5.00
CA ILE A 63 -4.38 -14.26 -5.99
C ILE A 63 -5.22 -13.23 -5.24
N LEU A 64 -5.21 -12.01 -5.74
CA LEU A 64 -6.05 -10.90 -5.27
C LEU A 64 -7.08 -10.56 -6.34
N PHE A 65 -8.32 -10.39 -5.94
CA PHE A 65 -9.43 -10.04 -6.82
C PHE A 65 -9.86 -8.59 -6.58
N PHE A 66 -10.00 -7.84 -7.66
CA PHE A 66 -10.46 -6.47 -7.67
C PHE A 66 -11.69 -6.33 -8.55
N ASN A 67 -12.62 -5.46 -8.17
CA ASN A 67 -13.74 -5.11 -9.03
C ASN A 67 -13.31 -4.17 -10.16
N PHE A 68 -14.26 -3.86 -11.03
CA PHE A 68 -14.05 -2.96 -12.17
C PHE A 68 -13.54 -1.57 -11.78
N TYR A 69 -13.88 -1.09 -10.58
CA TYR A 69 -13.44 0.21 -10.07
C TYR A 69 -12.09 0.17 -9.34
N GLY A 70 -11.41 -0.99 -9.35
CA GLY A 70 -10.12 -1.16 -8.67
C GLY A 70 -10.24 -1.30 -7.16
N GLN A 71 -11.42 -1.66 -6.64
CA GLN A 71 -11.61 -1.96 -5.23
C GLN A 71 -11.33 -3.45 -4.98
N TYR A 72 -10.61 -3.72 -3.90
CA TYR A 72 -10.34 -5.09 -3.46
C TYR A 72 -11.63 -5.80 -3.05
N ILE A 73 -11.83 -7.03 -3.56
CA ILE A 73 -13.00 -7.87 -3.28
C ILE A 73 -12.64 -8.97 -2.28
N GLY A 74 -11.48 -9.61 -2.49
CA GLY A 74 -11.04 -10.76 -1.71
C GLY A 74 -9.84 -11.44 -2.34
N ARG A 75 -9.44 -12.58 -1.76
CA ARG A 75 -8.27 -13.33 -2.24
C ARG A 75 -8.39 -14.84 -2.06
N PHE A 76 -7.55 -15.55 -2.80
CA PHE A 76 -7.11 -16.89 -2.46
C PHE A 76 -5.68 -16.80 -1.91
N THR A 77 -5.50 -17.36 -0.72
CA THR A 77 -4.19 -17.48 -0.06
C THR A 77 -3.79 -18.95 0.00
N PRO A 78 -2.55 -19.30 -0.37
CA PRO A 78 -2.01 -20.63 -0.13
C PRO A 78 -2.09 -21.04 1.33
N LYS A 79 -2.08 -22.34 1.59
CA LYS A 79 -2.12 -22.86 2.97
C LYS A 79 -0.99 -22.25 3.81
N GLN A 80 -1.37 -21.55 4.86
CA GLN A 80 -0.45 -20.93 5.80
C GLN A 80 -0.17 -21.88 6.97
N TYR A 81 1.06 -21.84 7.46
CA TYR A 81 1.44 -22.43 8.74
C TYR A 81 1.58 -21.29 9.76
N LEU A 82 0.44 -20.86 10.29
CA LEU A 82 0.41 -19.82 11.31
C LEU A 82 0.87 -20.41 12.66
N ASP A 83 1.76 -19.66 13.34
CA ASP A 83 2.27 -20.05 14.65
C ASP A 83 1.36 -19.49 15.75
N GLY A 84 0.76 -20.38 16.54
CA GLY A 84 -0.11 -20.00 17.66
C GLY A 84 0.60 -19.14 18.71
N LYS A 85 1.94 -19.28 18.89
CA LYS A 85 2.70 -18.41 19.79
C LYS A 85 2.71 -16.97 19.33
N ILE A 86 2.83 -16.73 18.02
CA ILE A 86 2.78 -15.38 17.44
C ILE A 86 1.39 -14.77 17.65
N LEU A 87 0.32 -15.54 17.49
CA LEU A 87 -1.04 -15.07 17.77
C LEU A 87 -1.16 -14.60 19.22
N ILE A 88 -0.74 -15.44 20.16
CA ILE A 88 -0.79 -15.11 21.59
C ILE A 88 0.04 -13.86 21.88
N ASN A 89 1.25 -13.76 21.36
CA ASN A 89 2.09 -12.59 21.54
C ASN A 89 1.44 -11.32 20.94
N GLN A 90 0.83 -11.42 19.76
CA GLN A 90 0.14 -10.28 19.13
C GLN A 90 -1.03 -9.80 19.99
N ILE A 91 -1.81 -10.73 20.60
CA ILE A 91 -2.89 -10.42 21.51
C ILE A 91 -2.35 -9.78 22.80
N HIS A 92 -1.34 -10.36 23.42
CA HIS A 92 -0.72 -9.79 24.65
C HIS A 92 -0.18 -8.38 24.42
N ILE A 93 0.48 -8.13 23.28
CA ILE A 93 0.95 -6.80 22.93
C ILE A 93 -0.23 -5.84 22.70
N PHE A 94 -1.30 -6.29 22.06
CA PHE A 94 -2.50 -5.47 21.83
C PHE A 94 -3.20 -5.10 23.15
N GLU A 95 -3.31 -6.03 24.10
CA GLU A 95 -3.95 -5.84 25.39
C GLU A 95 -3.06 -5.00 26.35
N ASN A 96 -1.74 -5.08 26.22
CA ASN A 96 -0.82 -4.26 27.01
C ASN A 96 -0.78 -2.83 26.45
N GLU A 97 -1.50 -1.94 27.11
CA GLU A 97 -1.65 -0.55 26.68
C GLU A 97 -0.30 0.16 26.48
N THR A 98 0.67 -0.07 27.37
CA THR A 98 2.00 0.56 27.29
C THR A 98 2.75 0.13 26.03
N ILE A 99 2.77 -1.17 25.73
CA ILE A 99 3.47 -1.70 24.57
C ILE A 99 2.72 -1.31 23.29
N ARG A 100 1.39 -1.41 23.29
CA ARG A 100 0.54 -1.00 22.16
C ARG A 100 0.74 0.47 21.83
N ASN A 101 0.70 1.37 22.83
CA ASN A 101 0.94 2.81 22.66
C ASN A 101 2.34 3.08 22.10
N HIS A 102 3.34 2.30 22.50
CA HIS A 102 4.71 2.41 21.96
C HIS A 102 4.76 2.06 20.47
N ILE A 103 4.16 0.93 20.06
CA ILE A 103 4.13 0.49 18.66
C ILE A 103 3.34 1.49 17.81
N ALA A 104 2.13 1.86 18.24
CA ALA A 104 1.26 2.81 17.54
C ALA A 104 1.97 4.15 17.33
N ARG A 105 2.59 4.70 18.38
CA ARG A 105 3.37 5.92 18.30
C ARG A 105 4.52 5.80 17.31
N THR A 106 5.23 4.69 17.32
CA THR A 106 6.36 4.45 16.41
C THR A 106 5.90 4.41 14.95
N MET A 107 4.77 3.75 14.67
CA MET A 107 4.17 3.71 13.33
C MET A 107 3.72 5.09 12.85
N ILE A 108 2.95 5.81 13.68
CA ILE A 108 2.43 7.15 13.35
C ILE A 108 3.56 8.14 13.15
N ILE A 109 4.54 8.21 14.06
CA ILE A 109 5.70 9.11 13.92
C ILE A 109 6.49 8.78 12.65
N SER A 110 6.67 7.50 12.30
CA SER A 110 7.37 7.11 11.07
C SER A 110 6.60 7.54 9.82
N SER A 111 5.27 7.37 9.81
CA SER A 111 4.40 7.88 8.75
C SER A 111 4.53 9.40 8.59
N LEU A 112 4.43 10.15 9.69
CA LEU A 112 4.53 11.62 9.66
C LEU A 112 5.92 12.10 9.25
N LYS A 113 6.99 11.43 9.68
CA LYS A 113 8.36 11.72 9.22
C LYS A 113 8.53 11.46 7.72
N ASN A 114 7.86 10.47 7.15
CA ASN A 114 7.84 10.24 5.71
C ASN A 114 7.06 11.33 4.97
N CYS A 115 5.94 11.82 5.53
CA CYS A 115 5.25 13.01 5.01
C CYS A 115 6.19 14.24 5.01
N LEU A 116 6.85 14.49 6.13
CA LEU A 116 7.83 15.60 6.24
C LEU A 116 8.98 15.47 5.23
N ALA A 117 9.52 14.27 5.05
CA ALA A 117 10.60 14.07 4.08
C ALA A 117 10.15 14.46 2.67
N LEU A 118 8.90 14.13 2.29
CA LEU A 118 8.34 14.53 1.00
C LEU A 118 8.14 16.06 0.91
N LEU A 119 7.60 16.71 1.94
CA LEU A 119 7.45 18.16 1.95
C LEU A 119 8.80 18.88 1.92
N LYS A 120 9.79 18.43 2.69
CA LYS A 120 11.16 18.97 2.68
C LYS A 120 11.81 18.86 1.30
N TYR A 121 11.57 17.76 0.57
CA TYR A 121 12.02 17.63 -0.81
C TYR A 121 11.43 18.71 -1.72
N TYR A 122 10.12 19.00 -1.61
CA TYR A 122 9.49 20.04 -2.42
C TYR A 122 9.87 21.44 -1.95
N ASN A 123 10.04 21.67 -0.65
CA ASN A 123 10.51 22.94 -0.11
C ASN A 123 11.91 23.31 -0.64
N LYS A 124 12.85 22.34 -0.73
CA LYS A 124 14.14 22.52 -1.40
C LYS A 124 14.02 22.88 -2.89
N LYS A 125 12.89 22.59 -3.52
CA LYS A 125 12.54 22.98 -4.90
C LYS A 125 11.78 24.30 -4.96
N GLN A 126 11.89 25.11 -3.92
CA GLN A 126 11.33 26.47 -3.81
C GLN A 126 9.79 26.54 -3.74
N PHE A 127 9.12 25.46 -3.32
CA PHE A 127 7.71 25.55 -2.94
C PHE A 127 7.60 26.11 -1.51
N PRO A 128 6.69 27.07 -1.22
CA PRO A 128 6.58 27.70 0.10
C PRO A 128 5.88 26.77 1.11
N LEU A 129 6.61 25.79 1.62
CA LEU A 129 6.08 24.75 2.50
C LEU A 129 6.67 24.80 3.93
N LEU A 130 7.43 25.86 4.26
CA LEU A 130 8.15 25.93 5.52
C LEU A 130 7.20 25.90 6.72
N ASP A 131 6.10 26.64 6.69
CA ASP A 131 5.11 26.69 7.78
C ASP A 131 4.45 25.35 8.00
N ASN A 132 4.05 24.68 6.92
CA ASN A 132 3.48 23.31 6.97
C ASN A 132 4.48 22.31 7.59
N ILE A 133 5.77 22.45 7.28
CA ILE A 133 6.83 21.59 7.82
C ILE A 133 6.97 21.82 9.33
N ILE A 134 7.06 23.09 9.78
CA ILE A 134 7.20 23.46 11.19
C ILE A 134 6.00 22.94 12.00
N GLU A 135 4.80 23.12 11.49
CA GLU A 135 3.57 22.68 12.15
C GLU A 135 3.52 21.15 12.33
N ILE A 136 3.85 20.37 11.29
CA ILE A 136 3.93 18.91 11.39
C ILE A 136 5.06 18.47 12.34
N GLU A 137 6.20 19.16 12.35
CA GLU A 137 7.29 18.89 13.31
C GLU A 137 6.86 19.13 14.76
N SER A 138 6.05 20.14 15.02
CA SER A 138 5.44 20.38 16.34
C SER A 138 4.54 19.23 16.75
N ILE A 139 3.61 18.83 15.88
CA ILE A 139 2.71 17.70 16.13
C ILE A 139 3.47 16.41 16.42
N ILE A 140 4.57 16.14 15.71
CA ILE A 140 5.40 14.95 15.99
C ILE A 140 5.99 15.00 17.41
N LYS A 141 6.39 16.16 17.90
CA LYS A 141 6.90 16.32 19.28
C LYS A 141 5.80 16.06 20.33
N GLU A 142 4.56 16.45 20.02
CA GLU A 142 3.40 16.23 20.88
C GLU A 142 2.99 14.75 20.99
N CYS A 143 3.39 13.88 20.06
CA CYS A 143 3.09 12.45 20.11
C CYS A 143 3.74 11.71 21.30
N LYS A 144 4.62 12.37 22.07
CA LYS A 144 5.28 11.77 23.24
C LYS A 144 4.25 11.48 24.34
N ASN A 145 4.27 10.25 24.88
CA ASN A 145 3.41 9.79 25.99
C ASN A 145 1.89 9.90 25.73
N LYS A 146 1.47 9.81 24.47
CA LYS A 146 0.06 9.85 24.06
C LYS A 146 -0.51 8.43 23.92
N SER A 147 -1.79 8.29 24.25
CA SER A 147 -2.60 7.11 23.98
C SER A 147 -2.86 6.95 22.46
N VAL A 148 -3.27 5.74 22.03
CA VAL A 148 -3.63 5.50 20.60
C VAL A 148 -4.70 6.47 20.11
N THR A 149 -5.72 6.78 20.92
CA THR A 149 -6.79 7.72 20.54
C THR A 149 -6.25 9.13 20.32
N GLU A 150 -5.41 9.64 21.22
CA GLU A 150 -4.77 10.95 21.07
C GLU A 150 -3.82 10.98 19.86
N LEU A 151 -3.06 9.89 19.65
CA LEU A 151 -2.16 9.76 18.50
C LEU A 151 -2.92 9.82 17.17
N LEU A 152 -4.11 9.20 17.08
CA LEU A 152 -4.95 9.27 15.88
C LEU A 152 -5.47 10.69 15.61
N LEU A 153 -5.81 11.45 16.65
CA LEU A 153 -6.19 12.86 16.49
C LEU A 153 -5.03 13.71 15.96
N LEU A 154 -3.84 13.55 16.54
CA LEU A 154 -2.62 14.23 16.08
C LEU A 154 -2.25 13.83 14.64
N GLU A 155 -2.38 12.55 14.30
CA GLU A 155 -2.18 12.10 12.93
C GLU A 155 -3.16 12.76 11.96
N ALA A 156 -4.45 12.82 12.31
CA ALA A 156 -5.48 13.44 11.47
C ALA A 156 -5.18 14.93 11.22
N GLN A 157 -4.73 15.67 12.26
CA GLN A 157 -4.31 17.06 12.13
C GLN A 157 -3.10 17.20 11.20
N ALA A 158 -2.04 16.42 11.43
CA ALA A 158 -0.85 16.45 10.58
C ALA A 158 -1.14 16.04 9.13
N LYS A 159 -2.00 15.04 8.90
CA LYS A 159 -2.42 14.63 7.55
C LYS A 159 -3.24 15.70 6.83
N LYS A 160 -4.04 16.49 7.56
CA LYS A 160 -4.77 17.63 6.98
C LYS A 160 -3.79 18.67 6.45
N ILE A 161 -2.78 19.07 7.24
CA ILE A 161 -1.73 20.01 6.84
C ILE A 161 -0.94 19.46 5.64
N TYR A 162 -0.55 18.19 5.74
CA TYR A 162 0.18 17.49 4.68
C TYR A 162 -0.57 17.48 3.35
N PHE A 163 -1.88 17.14 3.35
CA PHE A 163 -2.66 17.15 2.11
C PHE A 163 -2.95 18.56 1.59
N ASN A 164 -3.11 19.55 2.46
CA ASN A 164 -3.23 20.95 2.02
C ASN A 164 -1.98 21.41 1.26
N SER A 165 -0.79 20.91 1.59
CA SER A 165 0.44 21.19 0.87
C SER A 165 0.44 20.69 -0.58
N PHE A 166 -0.43 19.74 -0.94
CA PHE A 166 -0.54 19.24 -2.32
C PHE A 166 -1.07 20.32 -3.28
N ASP A 167 -1.98 21.16 -2.81
CA ASP A 167 -2.48 22.28 -3.62
C ASP A 167 -1.36 23.27 -3.97
N ILE A 168 -0.50 23.60 -2.99
CA ILE A 168 0.68 24.45 -3.20
C ILE A 168 1.65 23.80 -4.21
N ILE A 169 1.91 22.50 -4.09
CA ILE A 169 2.85 21.78 -4.98
C ILE A 169 2.30 21.71 -6.42
N LEU A 170 0.98 21.68 -6.58
CA LEU A 170 0.29 21.47 -7.85
C LEU A 170 -0.37 22.75 -8.42
N GLU A 171 -0.18 23.91 -7.79
CA GLU A 171 -0.83 25.15 -8.17
C GLU A 171 -0.71 25.50 -9.67
N LYS A 172 0.44 25.22 -10.27
CA LYS A 172 0.73 25.50 -11.69
C LYS A 172 0.45 24.32 -12.62
N GLU A 173 -0.10 23.23 -12.08
CA GLU A 173 -0.34 22.02 -12.86
C GLU A 173 -1.78 21.96 -13.35
N LYS A 174 -2.03 21.13 -14.36
CA LYS A 174 -3.37 20.96 -14.95
C LYS A 174 -4.40 20.44 -13.95
N TYR A 175 -3.98 19.54 -13.05
CA TYR A 175 -4.85 18.87 -12.09
C TYR A 175 -4.65 19.48 -10.71
N HIS A 176 -5.74 19.95 -10.11
CA HIS A 176 -5.73 20.61 -8.81
C HIS A 176 -6.13 19.68 -7.68
N PHE A 177 -5.61 19.93 -6.48
CA PHE A 177 -5.95 19.21 -5.28
C PHE A 177 -6.59 20.17 -4.26
N ILE A 178 -7.91 20.10 -4.10
CA ILE A 178 -8.63 20.98 -3.14
C ILE A 178 -8.60 20.37 -1.74
N LYS A 179 -8.99 19.09 -1.64
CA LYS A 179 -9.00 18.33 -0.38
C LYS A 179 -8.96 16.83 -0.65
N ARG A 180 -8.58 16.06 0.37
CA ARG A 180 -8.61 14.59 0.28
C ARG A 180 -10.04 14.06 0.37
N THR A 181 -10.55 13.48 -0.73
CA THR A 181 -11.82 12.74 -0.79
C THR A 181 -11.55 11.27 -1.12
N LYS A 182 -12.25 10.33 -0.44
CA LYS A 182 -11.93 8.89 -0.53
C LYS A 182 -13.02 8.09 -1.23
N ASN A 183 -14.25 8.13 -0.70
CA ASN A 183 -15.40 7.34 -1.16
C ASN A 183 -16.62 8.21 -1.35
N PRO A 184 -16.86 8.68 -2.57
CA PRO A 184 -16.05 8.54 -3.79
C PRO A 184 -14.91 9.56 -3.87
N PRO A 185 -13.85 9.29 -4.65
CA PRO A 185 -12.88 10.31 -5.04
C PRO A 185 -13.54 11.31 -5.99
N GLN A 186 -13.28 12.63 -5.77
CA GLN A 186 -13.97 13.70 -6.50
C GLN A 186 -13.15 14.34 -7.61
N ASN A 187 -11.84 14.08 -7.64
CA ASN A 187 -10.93 14.57 -8.69
C ASN A 187 -9.86 13.52 -9.03
N GLU A 188 -9.09 13.79 -10.05
CA GLU A 188 -8.11 12.89 -10.64
C GLU A 188 -7.03 12.48 -9.63
N ILE A 189 -6.53 13.44 -8.84
CA ILE A 189 -5.50 13.18 -7.83
C ILE A 189 -6.04 12.27 -6.74
N ASN A 190 -7.27 12.52 -6.27
CA ASN A 190 -7.93 11.66 -5.31
C ASN A 190 -8.21 10.25 -5.87
N ALA A 191 -8.52 10.14 -7.18
CA ALA A 191 -8.68 8.85 -7.85
C ALA A 191 -7.35 8.08 -7.87
N LEU A 192 -6.25 8.73 -8.25
CA LEU A 192 -4.90 8.14 -8.26
C LEU A 192 -4.45 7.72 -6.86
N LEU A 193 -4.62 8.58 -5.84
CA LEU A 193 -4.28 8.28 -4.46
C LEU A 193 -5.10 7.08 -3.93
N SER A 194 -6.41 7.08 -4.15
CA SER A 194 -7.29 6.01 -3.67
C SER A 194 -6.95 4.67 -4.32
N TYR A 195 -6.73 4.67 -5.63
CA TYR A 195 -6.33 3.49 -6.37
C TYR A 195 -4.94 3.00 -5.96
N GLY A 196 -3.97 3.90 -5.83
CA GLY A 196 -2.61 3.58 -5.39
C GLY A 196 -2.58 2.99 -3.97
N TYR A 197 -3.39 3.53 -3.05
CA TYR A 197 -3.51 2.97 -1.70
C TYR A 197 -4.13 1.57 -1.72
N SER A 198 -5.13 1.31 -2.56
CA SER A 198 -5.70 -0.03 -2.71
C SER A 198 -4.66 -1.04 -3.21
N LEU A 199 -3.79 -0.67 -4.16
CA LEU A 199 -2.68 -1.51 -4.60
C LEU A 199 -1.65 -1.74 -3.48
N LEU A 200 -1.34 -0.72 -2.70
CA LEU A 200 -0.40 -0.84 -1.58
C LEU A 200 -0.95 -1.76 -0.49
N TYR A 201 -2.23 -1.63 -0.14
CA TYR A 201 -2.90 -2.55 0.80
C TYR A 201 -2.85 -3.98 0.31
N ALA A 202 -3.15 -4.22 -0.97
CA ALA A 202 -3.09 -5.53 -1.59
C ALA A 202 -1.68 -6.15 -1.51
N ASN A 203 -0.64 -5.35 -1.73
CA ASN A 203 0.74 -5.80 -1.56
C ASN A 203 1.02 -6.17 -0.09
N TYR A 204 0.59 -5.35 0.88
CA TYR A 204 0.76 -5.67 2.30
C TYR A 204 0.02 -6.93 2.71
N ILE A 205 -1.26 -7.11 2.31
CA ILE A 205 -2.02 -8.34 2.56
C ILE A 205 -1.23 -9.55 2.08
N SER A 206 -0.74 -9.53 0.84
CA SER A 206 0.02 -10.65 0.28
C SER A 206 1.29 -10.98 1.05
N VAL A 207 1.98 -9.97 1.60
CA VAL A 207 3.19 -10.18 2.40
C VAL A 207 2.85 -10.64 3.81
N ILE A 208 1.81 -10.07 4.44
CA ILE A 208 1.33 -10.48 5.76
C ILE A 208 0.88 -11.95 5.73
N ASP A 209 0.13 -12.35 4.71
CA ASP A 209 -0.32 -13.74 4.52
C ASP A 209 0.83 -14.75 4.38
N ARG A 210 1.97 -14.31 3.90
CA ARG A 210 3.19 -15.13 3.81
C ARG A 210 4.14 -14.97 5.01
N SER A 211 3.74 -14.17 6.00
CA SER A 211 4.46 -13.97 7.25
C SER A 211 3.86 -14.79 8.38
N ARG A 212 4.35 -14.59 9.59
CA ARG A 212 3.81 -15.20 10.82
C ARG A 212 2.71 -14.34 11.48
N LEU A 213 2.41 -13.13 10.92
CA LEU A 213 1.50 -12.18 11.53
C LEU A 213 0.04 -12.48 11.18
N TYR A 214 -0.83 -12.14 12.11
CA TYR A 214 -2.28 -12.19 11.93
C TYR A 214 -2.80 -10.83 11.50
N SER A 215 -3.33 -10.75 10.29
CA SER A 215 -3.77 -9.51 9.64
C SER A 215 -4.91 -8.80 10.37
N GLN A 216 -5.66 -9.53 11.19
CA GLN A 216 -6.83 -9.04 11.93
C GLN A 216 -6.44 -8.20 13.16
N ILE A 217 -5.21 -8.35 13.70
CA ILE A 217 -4.77 -7.66 14.92
C ILE A 217 -3.84 -6.51 14.54
N SER A 218 -4.38 -5.32 14.57
CA SER A 218 -3.68 -4.03 14.37
C SER A 218 -3.41 -3.34 15.70
N PHE A 219 -2.53 -2.36 15.70
CA PHE A 219 -2.13 -1.61 16.89
C PHE A 219 -2.63 -0.17 16.89
N VAL A 220 -2.90 0.39 15.71
CA VAL A 220 -3.39 1.77 15.51
C VAL A 220 -4.87 1.75 15.16
N HIS A 221 -5.25 1.08 14.07
CA HIS A 221 -6.64 1.04 13.61
C HIS A 221 -7.51 0.15 14.50
N SER A 222 -8.84 0.45 14.54
CA SER A 222 -9.77 -0.35 15.35
C SER A 222 -10.01 -1.74 14.74
N LEU A 223 -10.20 -2.74 15.60
CA LEU A 223 -10.49 -4.13 15.20
C LEU A 223 -11.96 -4.35 14.76
N THR A 224 -12.85 -3.38 15.01
CA THR A 224 -14.30 -3.61 14.97
C THR A 224 -14.95 -3.53 13.58
N LYS A 225 -14.32 -2.93 12.60
CA LYS A 225 -14.93 -2.66 11.28
C LYS A 225 -14.18 -3.24 10.09
N CYS A 226 -12.98 -3.72 10.29
CA CYS A 226 -12.13 -4.27 9.24
C CYS A 226 -11.61 -5.63 9.66
N SER A 227 -11.88 -6.65 8.86
CA SER A 227 -11.38 -8.00 9.13
C SER A 227 -9.85 -8.10 9.06
N GLU A 228 -9.16 -7.10 8.50
CA GLU A 228 -7.72 -7.14 8.23
C GLU A 228 -7.09 -5.76 8.38
N SER A 229 -7.09 -5.26 9.62
CA SER A 229 -6.68 -3.87 9.91
C SER A 229 -5.17 -3.62 9.92
N LEU A 230 -4.34 -4.66 10.13
CA LEU A 230 -2.88 -4.52 10.23
C LEU A 230 -2.23 -3.98 8.95
N GLN A 231 -2.81 -4.30 7.78
CA GLN A 231 -2.34 -3.74 6.51
C GLN A 231 -2.41 -2.22 6.46
N PHE A 232 -3.39 -1.60 7.13
CA PHE A 232 -3.54 -0.14 7.16
C PHE A 232 -2.46 0.49 8.03
N ASP A 233 -2.19 -0.09 9.21
CA ASP A 233 -1.12 0.36 10.09
C ASP A 233 0.24 0.41 9.37
N LEU A 234 0.58 -0.69 8.68
CA LEU A 234 1.84 -0.81 7.97
C LEU A 234 1.90 0.05 6.70
N ALA A 235 0.79 0.12 5.96
CA ALA A 235 0.74 0.89 4.72
C ALA A 235 0.89 2.40 4.97
N ASP A 236 0.35 2.91 6.09
CA ASP A 236 0.43 4.34 6.41
C ASP A 236 1.86 4.84 6.55
N ILE A 237 2.79 3.97 6.93
CA ILE A 237 4.21 4.29 6.99
C ILE A 237 4.76 4.59 5.59
N LEU A 238 4.36 3.82 4.57
CA LEU A 238 4.92 3.92 3.23
C LEU A 238 4.05 4.65 2.20
N LYS A 239 2.81 5.05 2.52
CA LYS A 239 1.95 5.85 1.62
C LYS A 239 2.68 7.07 1.05
N PRO A 240 3.33 7.92 1.88
CA PRO A 240 4.05 9.10 1.36
C PRO A 240 5.20 8.74 0.43
N VAL A 241 5.87 7.62 0.69
CA VAL A 241 7.06 7.16 -0.03
C VAL A 241 6.70 6.55 -1.38
N LEU A 242 5.67 5.68 -1.41
CA LEU A 242 5.38 4.81 -2.56
C LEU A 242 4.25 5.35 -3.44
N ILE A 243 3.27 6.02 -2.87
CA ILE A 243 2.08 6.46 -3.60
C ILE A 243 2.05 7.98 -3.78
N ASP A 244 2.10 8.75 -2.69
CA ASP A 244 1.91 10.20 -2.76
C ASP A 244 3.00 10.85 -3.62
N ARG A 245 4.25 10.43 -3.42
CA ARG A 245 5.39 10.87 -4.25
C ARG A 245 5.22 10.50 -5.72
N LEU A 246 4.74 9.27 -6.01
CA LEU A 246 4.49 8.85 -7.38
C LEU A 246 3.40 9.72 -8.03
N VAL A 247 2.28 9.91 -7.34
CA VAL A 247 1.15 10.72 -7.85
C VAL A 247 1.58 12.15 -8.12
N LEU A 248 2.22 12.82 -7.16
CA LEU A 248 2.74 14.17 -7.36
C LEU A 248 3.74 14.25 -8.53
N SER A 249 4.60 13.24 -8.67
CA SER A 249 5.55 13.16 -9.79
C SER A 249 4.83 13.03 -11.14
N LEU A 250 3.79 12.18 -11.23
CA LEU A 250 3.02 12.00 -12.48
C LEU A 250 2.29 13.28 -12.90
N CYS A 251 1.72 14.02 -11.93
CA CYS A 251 1.08 15.30 -12.18
C CYS A 251 2.10 16.32 -12.72
N ARG A 252 3.22 16.49 -12.01
CA ARG A 252 4.24 17.50 -12.33
C ARG A 252 5.01 17.23 -13.62
N HIS A 253 5.18 15.98 -14.02
CA HIS A 253 5.80 15.66 -15.32
C HIS A 253 4.79 15.58 -16.46
N LYS A 254 3.55 16.08 -16.26
CA LYS A 254 2.48 16.13 -17.28
C LYS A 254 2.24 14.77 -17.93
N SER A 255 2.43 13.68 -17.15
CA SER A 255 2.31 12.31 -17.66
C SER A 255 0.87 11.83 -17.73
N LEU A 256 -0.06 12.55 -17.10
CA LEU A 256 -1.47 12.21 -17.04
C LEU A 256 -2.23 12.79 -18.24
N LYS A 257 -3.25 12.04 -18.69
CA LYS A 257 -4.17 12.44 -19.76
C LYS A 257 -5.61 12.32 -19.28
N ASP A 258 -6.50 13.20 -19.75
CA ASP A 258 -7.92 13.16 -19.40
C ASP A 258 -8.57 11.84 -19.79
N GLU A 259 -8.13 11.22 -20.91
CA GLU A 259 -8.59 9.91 -21.36
C GLU A 259 -8.36 8.75 -20.38
N TYR A 260 -7.65 8.98 -19.27
CA TYR A 260 -7.42 7.98 -18.22
C TYR A 260 -8.51 7.97 -17.14
N PHE A 261 -9.41 8.94 -17.18
CA PHE A 261 -10.40 9.16 -16.14
C PHE A 261 -11.83 9.06 -16.68
N ASP A 262 -12.70 8.51 -15.83
CA ASP A 262 -14.15 8.52 -16.04
C ASP A 262 -14.79 9.44 -15.00
N TYR A 263 -15.54 10.42 -15.46
CA TYR A 263 -16.25 11.38 -14.60
C TYR A 263 -17.74 11.00 -14.54
N LYS A 264 -18.29 10.91 -13.32
CA LYS A 264 -19.73 10.65 -13.08
C LYS A 264 -20.22 11.57 -11.97
N LYS A 265 -20.96 12.64 -12.33
CA LYS A 265 -21.40 13.67 -11.37
C LYS A 265 -20.18 14.14 -10.55
N ASP A 266 -20.25 13.97 -9.20
CA ASP A 266 -19.19 14.37 -8.27
C ASP A 266 -18.12 13.29 -8.02
N ARG A 267 -17.90 12.39 -8.98
CA ARG A 267 -16.99 11.25 -8.84
C ARG A 267 -16.01 11.19 -10.00
N CYS A 268 -14.76 10.89 -9.70
CA CYS A 268 -13.72 10.68 -10.68
C CYS A 268 -13.04 9.33 -10.40
N TYR A 269 -12.98 8.46 -11.40
CA TYR A 269 -12.35 7.14 -11.30
C TYR A 269 -11.36 6.93 -12.44
N LEU A 270 -10.35 6.10 -12.21
CA LEU A 270 -9.52 5.61 -13.29
C LEU A 270 -10.34 4.63 -14.14
N ASN A 271 -10.34 4.82 -15.47
CA ASN A 271 -10.85 3.84 -16.39
C ASN A 271 -9.80 2.76 -16.71
N LYS A 272 -10.13 1.79 -17.59
CA LYS A 272 -9.21 0.68 -17.93
C LYS A 272 -7.86 1.14 -18.45
N LYS A 273 -7.80 2.23 -19.24
CA LYS A 273 -6.53 2.79 -19.76
C LYS A 273 -5.73 3.42 -18.62
N GLY A 274 -6.40 4.20 -17.75
CA GLY A 274 -5.80 4.85 -16.59
C GLY A 274 -5.27 3.84 -15.58
N VAL A 275 -6.02 2.79 -15.29
CA VAL A 275 -5.60 1.67 -14.44
C VAL A 275 -4.32 1.04 -14.98
N LYS A 276 -4.29 0.66 -16.27
CA LYS A 276 -3.10 0.06 -16.88
C LYS A 276 -1.89 0.98 -16.84
N PHE A 277 -2.08 2.25 -17.17
CA PHE A 277 -1.04 3.27 -17.09
C PHE A 277 -0.49 3.42 -15.66
N PHE A 278 -1.37 3.59 -14.67
CA PHE A 278 -0.94 3.79 -13.29
C PHE A 278 -0.21 2.56 -12.74
N VAL A 279 -0.72 1.36 -12.99
CA VAL A 279 -0.08 0.10 -12.58
C VAL A 279 1.33 -0.01 -13.18
N GLU A 280 1.50 0.29 -14.47
CA GLU A 280 2.83 0.29 -15.11
C GLU A 280 3.80 1.26 -14.41
N LYS A 281 3.36 2.48 -14.14
CA LYS A 281 4.18 3.48 -13.44
C LYS A 281 4.51 3.06 -12.00
N TYR A 282 3.54 2.50 -11.29
CA TYR A 282 3.70 1.97 -9.93
C TYR A 282 4.71 0.82 -9.90
N GLU A 283 4.58 -0.16 -10.79
CA GLU A 283 5.51 -1.29 -10.88
C GLU A 283 6.94 -0.83 -11.18
N ASN A 284 7.11 0.05 -12.17
CA ASN A 284 8.42 0.61 -12.50
C ASN A 284 8.99 1.43 -11.33
N TYR A 285 8.14 2.09 -10.55
CA TYR A 285 8.56 2.82 -9.36
C TYR A 285 9.02 1.88 -8.24
N LEU A 286 8.31 0.78 -8.01
CA LEU A 286 8.67 -0.22 -7.01
C LEU A 286 10.01 -0.93 -7.29
N LEU A 287 10.45 -0.97 -8.53
CA LEU A 287 11.73 -1.57 -8.92
C LEU A 287 12.94 -0.66 -8.65
N LYS A 288 12.73 0.65 -8.40
CA LYS A 288 13.82 1.58 -8.12
C LYS A 288 14.55 1.19 -6.85
N ALA A 289 15.90 1.25 -6.91
CA ALA A 289 16.76 0.94 -5.79
C ALA A 289 16.89 2.13 -4.82
N ILE A 290 16.95 1.80 -3.55
CA ILE A 290 17.26 2.74 -2.45
C ILE A 290 18.36 2.16 -1.59
N LYS A 291 19.17 3.00 -0.95
CA LYS A 291 20.23 2.59 -0.05
C LYS A 291 19.79 2.75 1.40
N ILE A 292 19.84 1.67 2.18
CA ILE A 292 19.54 1.66 3.61
C ILE A 292 20.71 0.97 4.31
N ASN A 293 21.36 1.64 5.25
CA ASN A 293 22.49 1.07 6.02
C ASN A 293 23.53 0.37 5.12
N ASN A 294 23.96 1.04 4.05
CA ASN A 294 24.93 0.55 3.05
C ASN A 294 24.47 -0.66 2.21
N LYS A 295 23.22 -1.10 2.32
CA LYS A 295 22.64 -2.15 1.47
C LYS A 295 21.62 -1.56 0.51
N TYR A 296 21.55 -2.12 -0.71
CA TYR A 296 20.56 -1.71 -1.71
C TYR A 296 19.31 -2.57 -1.60
N TYR A 297 18.15 -1.91 -1.58
CA TYR A 297 16.82 -2.51 -1.60
C TYR A 297 16.00 -1.90 -2.72
N SER A 298 15.07 -2.64 -3.31
CA SER A 298 14.03 -2.02 -4.11
C SER A 298 12.92 -1.46 -3.19
N TYR A 299 12.14 -0.50 -3.69
CA TYR A 299 10.96 -0.05 -2.96
C TYR A 299 9.97 -1.20 -2.68
N ARG A 300 9.90 -2.20 -3.57
CA ARG A 300 9.11 -3.42 -3.32
C ARG A 300 9.60 -4.16 -2.07
N ASN A 301 10.89 -4.27 -1.89
CA ASN A 301 11.47 -4.95 -0.73
C ASN A 301 11.22 -4.20 0.59
N LEU A 302 10.93 -2.89 0.55
CA LEU A 302 10.52 -2.16 1.76
C LEU A 302 9.23 -2.71 2.34
N ILE A 303 8.24 -3.06 1.50
CA ILE A 303 6.96 -3.61 1.97
C ILE A 303 7.20 -4.88 2.78
N SER A 304 8.00 -5.80 2.23
CA SER A 304 8.37 -7.04 2.95
C SER A 304 9.20 -6.75 4.19
N ARG A 305 10.13 -5.79 4.11
CA ARG A 305 10.96 -5.39 5.26
C ARG A 305 10.12 -4.89 6.43
N GLU A 306 9.13 -4.02 6.20
CA GLU A 306 8.28 -3.50 7.27
C GLU A 306 7.48 -4.61 7.97
N VAL A 307 6.95 -5.57 7.21
CA VAL A 307 6.26 -6.74 7.76
C VAL A 307 7.21 -7.60 8.59
N HIS A 308 8.43 -7.87 8.10
CA HIS A 308 9.42 -8.66 8.82
C HIS A 308 9.92 -7.98 10.10
N LEU A 309 10.12 -6.66 10.08
CA LEU A 309 10.52 -5.92 11.29
C LEU A 309 9.48 -6.04 12.39
N LEU A 310 8.20 -5.87 12.06
CA LEU A 310 7.12 -6.03 13.01
C LEU A 310 7.01 -7.48 13.49
N SER A 311 7.10 -8.45 12.57
CA SER A 311 7.06 -9.88 12.89
C SER A 311 8.17 -10.29 13.87
N ASN A 312 9.41 -9.84 13.65
CA ASN A 312 10.54 -10.15 14.52
C ASN A 312 10.40 -9.49 15.90
N TYR A 313 9.86 -8.28 15.95
CA TYR A 313 9.55 -7.61 17.22
C TYR A 313 8.50 -8.38 18.03
N ILE A 314 7.41 -8.79 17.39
CA ILE A 314 6.33 -9.58 18.03
C ILE A 314 6.81 -10.97 18.46
N ALA A 315 7.74 -11.56 17.71
CA ALA A 315 8.34 -12.86 18.04
C ALA A 315 9.39 -12.77 19.16
N ASN A 316 9.68 -11.58 19.69
CA ASN A 316 10.80 -11.31 20.62
C ASN A 316 12.18 -11.65 20.05
N GLU A 317 12.31 -11.64 18.71
CA GLU A 317 13.59 -11.83 18.00
C GLU A 317 14.33 -10.50 17.81
N SER A 318 13.68 -9.37 18.11
CA SER A 318 14.24 -8.03 18.11
C SER A 318 13.66 -7.20 19.24
N ASN A 319 14.53 -6.47 19.95
CA ASN A 319 14.13 -5.55 21.01
C ASN A 319 13.66 -4.18 20.46
N ASP A 320 13.88 -3.91 19.18
CA ASP A 320 13.61 -2.62 18.55
C ASP A 320 12.70 -2.78 17.33
N TYR A 321 11.63 -2.00 17.29
CA TYR A 321 10.81 -1.82 16.10
C TYR A 321 11.11 -0.45 15.48
N LYS A 322 11.87 -0.42 14.37
CA LYS A 322 12.31 0.79 13.66
C LYS A 322 11.85 0.79 12.21
N PRO A 323 10.64 1.30 11.92
CA PRO A 323 10.12 1.43 10.56
C PRO A 323 10.99 2.33 9.67
N TYR A 324 10.79 2.20 8.38
CA TYR A 324 11.50 3.00 7.40
C TYR A 324 11.12 4.48 7.47
N ILE A 325 12.14 5.32 7.49
CA ILE A 325 12.01 6.77 7.32
C ILE A 325 12.87 7.18 6.13
N MET A 326 12.22 7.84 5.16
CA MET A 326 12.86 8.30 3.94
C MET A 326 13.89 9.39 4.24
N LYS A 327 15.09 9.23 3.67
CA LYS A 327 16.17 10.23 3.71
C LYS A 327 16.48 10.70 2.29
N TRP A 328 16.74 12.01 2.11
CA TRP A 328 17.11 12.65 0.85
C TRP A 328 18.55 13.15 0.88
#